data_eff526203f59772ca2f5aabd8a0ca427
#
_entry.id   eff526203f59772ca2f5aabd8a0ca427
#
_cell.length_a   1.000
_cell.length_b   1.000
_cell.length_c   1.000
_cell.angle_alpha   90.00
_cell.angle_beta   90.00
_cell.angle_gamma   90.00
#
_symmetry.space_group_name_H-M   'P 1'
#
loop_
_entity.id
_entity.type
_entity.pdbx_description
1 polymer ?
#
loop_
_entity_poly.entity_id
_entity_poly.type
_entity_poly.pdbx_seq_one_letter_code
_entity_poly.pdbx_strand_id
1 'polypeptide(L)'
;MRFLAVFSSGSFLLLAMGLMLLNDPAARAQQAGDTTSVQCGPSQPLLLCVDLDGRASVDSLAGPFTYQWQMGDGTTLTGPMVSHCYKERRNYVVQLDVVVVKTGEIRRGQKYIPVNLVSQDVVDFTTQPSRVRVGQSVAFAAPEAQLLTCQNVKLIWDFRDGTITQGRTAQHVFSRPGTYAVRFSMRGYGSNACIASHCVSREVVVEP
;
A
#
# COMPACT_ATOMS: atom_id res chain seq x y z
N MET A 1 45.56 26.61 52.71
CA MET A 1 46.57 27.05 51.78
C MET A 1 45.82 27.56 50.56
N ARG A 2 45.54 28.81 50.46
CA ARG A 2 46.21 30.03 49.95
C ARG A 2 47.02 29.74 48.67
N PHE A 3 46.54 30.31 47.54
CA PHE A 3 47.22 31.27 46.63
C PHE A 3 46.34 31.34 45.39
N LEU A 4 45.78 32.42 45.10
CA LEU A 4 46.14 33.75 44.53
C LEU A 4 45.89 33.79 42.99
N ALA A 5 45.06 34.78 42.67
CA ALA A 5 44.66 35.22 41.35
C ALA A 5 45.82 35.89 40.58
N VAL A 6 45.76 35.79 39.26
CA VAL A 6 46.40 36.78 38.39
C VAL A 6 45.41 37.23 37.33
N PHE A 7 45.08 38.50 37.37
CA PHE A 7 44.40 39.27 36.32
C PHE A 7 45.36 39.57 35.21
N SER A 8 44.94 39.42 33.95
CA SER A 8 45.58 40.10 32.82
C SER A 8 44.53 40.70 31.92
N SER A 9 44.58 42.01 31.85
CA SER A 9 43.81 42.90 30.97
C SER A 9 44.15 42.67 29.51
N GLY A 10 43.16 42.71 28.63
CA GLY A 10 43.41 42.74 27.19
C GLY A 10 42.16 43.15 26.40
N SER A 11 42.05 44.41 26.17
CA SER A 11 41.44 45.15 25.06
C SER A 11 40.09 44.68 24.47
N PHE A 12 39.12 45.47 24.70
CA PHE A 12 37.89 45.64 23.92
C PHE A 12 38.17 45.96 22.45
N LEU A 13 37.65 45.16 21.56
CA LEU A 13 37.33 45.59 20.20
C LEU A 13 35.85 45.21 19.92
N LEU A 14 34.97 46.20 20.08
CA LEU A 14 33.58 46.18 19.66
C LEU A 14 33.54 46.16 18.12
N LEU A 15 33.34 44.99 17.50
CA LEU A 15 32.87 44.92 16.15
C LEU A 15 31.32 44.76 16.21
N ALA A 16 30.63 45.86 16.04
CA ALA A 16 29.22 45.88 15.74
C ALA A 16 29.01 45.33 14.34
N MET A 17 28.80 43.99 14.23
CA MET A 17 28.30 43.37 13.00
C MET A 17 26.79 43.47 13.02
N GLY A 18 26.28 44.36 12.18
CA GLY A 18 24.87 44.61 11.98
C GLY A 18 24.12 43.35 11.64
N LEU A 19 23.11 43.04 12.45
CA LEU A 19 22.11 42.06 12.22
C LEU A 19 21.21 42.56 11.07
N MET A 20 21.61 42.38 9.81
CA MET A 20 20.70 42.52 8.70
C MET A 20 19.78 41.33 8.74
N LEU A 21 18.60 41.51 9.29
CA LEU A 21 17.46 40.65 9.10
C LEU A 21 17.11 40.70 7.62
N LEU A 22 17.65 39.78 6.86
CA LEU A 22 17.15 39.47 5.52
C LEU A 22 15.76 38.87 5.70
N ASN A 23 14.75 39.73 5.62
CA ASN A 23 13.37 39.32 5.37
C ASN A 23 13.32 38.84 3.94
N ASP A 24 13.72 37.58 3.73
CA ASP A 24 13.57 36.88 2.46
C ASP A 24 12.14 36.32 2.41
N PRO A 25 11.24 36.89 1.59
CA PRO A 25 9.88 36.38 1.48
C PRO A 25 9.85 34.96 0.88
N ALA A 26 10.93 34.50 0.28
CA ALA A 26 11.07 33.14 -0.24
C ALA A 26 11.23 32.10 0.90
N ALA A 27 11.80 32.51 2.06
CA ALA A 27 11.98 31.59 3.20
C ALA A 27 10.68 31.31 3.96
N ARG A 28 9.64 32.13 3.78
CA ARG A 28 8.32 31.91 4.42
C ARG A 28 7.38 30.99 3.66
N ALA A 29 7.65 30.71 2.40
CA ALA A 29 6.84 29.78 1.59
C ALA A 29 7.13 28.30 1.90
N GLN A 30 8.20 27.99 2.63
CA GLN A 30 8.62 26.61 2.93
C GLN A 30 8.12 26.06 4.27
N GLN A 31 7.32 26.83 5.04
CA GLN A 31 6.76 26.37 6.33
C GLN A 31 5.25 26.14 6.34
N ALA A 32 4.58 26.17 5.21
CA ALA A 32 3.28 25.51 5.07
C ALA A 32 3.56 24.01 5.08
N GLY A 33 3.38 23.40 6.25
CA GLY A 33 3.78 22.02 6.53
C GLY A 33 3.49 21.06 5.39
N ASP A 34 4.53 20.72 4.67
CA ASP A 34 4.51 19.61 3.70
C ASP A 34 4.38 18.31 4.47
N THR A 35 3.14 17.96 4.83
CA THR A 35 2.79 16.62 5.31
C THR A 35 2.83 15.59 4.18
N THR A 36 3.43 15.92 3.03
CA THR A 36 3.45 15.12 1.81
C THR A 36 4.74 14.36 1.57
N SER A 37 5.67 14.33 2.54
CA SER A 37 6.93 13.59 2.41
C SER A 37 6.80 12.06 2.60
N VAL A 38 5.58 11.54 2.76
CA VAL A 38 5.36 10.09 2.71
C VAL A 38 5.60 9.64 1.27
N GLN A 39 6.73 8.98 1.01
CA GLN A 39 6.97 8.33 -0.26
C GLN A 39 5.88 7.29 -0.48
N CYS A 40 5.03 7.53 -1.47
CA CYS A 40 4.07 6.53 -1.91
C CYS A 40 4.80 5.45 -2.67
N GLY A 41 4.65 4.21 -2.23
CA GLY A 41 5.15 3.06 -2.96
C GLY A 41 4.42 2.86 -4.30
N PRO A 42 4.95 2.01 -5.18
CA PRO A 42 4.19 1.52 -6.31
C PRO A 42 2.96 0.76 -5.80
N SER A 43 1.92 0.71 -6.61
CA SER A 43 0.75 -0.12 -6.29
C SER A 43 1.20 -1.57 -6.08
N GLN A 44 0.86 -2.12 -4.94
CA GLN A 44 1.09 -3.54 -4.70
C GLN A 44 -0.08 -4.32 -5.28
N PRO A 45 0.18 -5.37 -6.08
CA PRO A 45 -0.89 -6.22 -6.56
C PRO A 45 -1.59 -6.85 -5.34
N LEU A 46 -2.92 -6.93 -5.41
CA LEU A 46 -3.70 -7.70 -4.45
C LEU A 46 -3.22 -9.15 -4.48
N LEU A 47 -2.74 -9.65 -3.35
CA LEU A 47 -2.32 -11.04 -3.23
C LEU A 47 -3.59 -11.90 -3.10
N LEU A 48 -4.18 -12.25 -4.24
CA LEU A 48 -5.28 -13.22 -4.30
C LEU A 48 -4.78 -14.65 -4.43
N CYS A 49 -3.48 -14.88 -4.32
CA CYS A 49 -2.84 -16.19 -4.47
C CYS A 49 -2.49 -16.78 -3.11
N VAL A 50 -2.59 -18.11 -3.02
CA VAL A 50 -2.19 -18.88 -1.85
C VAL A 50 -1.31 -20.05 -2.27
N ASP A 51 -0.29 -20.32 -1.46
CA ASP A 51 0.54 -21.52 -1.58
C ASP A 51 0.16 -22.48 -0.46
N LEU A 52 -0.09 -23.71 -0.80
CA LEU A 52 -0.58 -24.76 0.10
C LEU A 52 0.37 -25.96 0.08
N ASP A 53 0.67 -26.49 1.27
CA ASP A 53 1.48 -27.68 1.47
C ASP A 53 0.66 -28.72 2.27
N GLY A 54 0.37 -29.85 1.64
CA GLY A 54 -0.38 -30.95 2.24
C GLY A 54 0.46 -32.00 2.93
N ARG A 55 1.78 -31.98 2.79
CA ARG A 55 2.67 -33.06 3.25
C ARG A 55 2.58 -33.32 4.74
N ALA A 56 2.43 -32.24 5.52
CA ALA A 56 2.28 -32.35 6.97
C ALA A 56 0.85 -32.68 7.43
N SER A 57 -0.09 -32.82 6.50
CA SER A 57 -1.52 -33.06 6.82
C SER A 57 -1.90 -34.54 6.90
N VAL A 58 -0.97 -35.45 6.58
CA VAL A 58 -1.18 -36.89 6.58
C VAL A 58 0.00 -37.61 7.22
N ASP A 59 -0.28 -38.76 7.85
CA ASP A 59 0.77 -39.60 8.42
C ASP A 59 1.58 -40.22 7.27
N SER A 60 2.85 -39.86 7.16
CA SER A 60 3.77 -40.35 6.15
C SER A 60 3.97 -41.87 6.15
N LEU A 61 3.74 -42.54 7.29
CA LEU A 61 3.87 -44.00 7.42
C LEU A 61 2.76 -44.75 6.69
N ALA A 62 1.61 -44.11 6.47
CA ALA A 62 0.48 -44.71 5.75
C ALA A 62 0.53 -44.52 4.23
N GLY A 63 1.50 -43.75 3.70
CA GLY A 63 1.63 -43.43 2.27
C GLY A 63 2.23 -44.53 1.39
N PRO A 64 2.36 -44.33 0.07
CA PRO A 64 2.24 -43.05 -0.65
C PRO A 64 0.81 -42.59 -0.88
N PHE A 65 0.66 -41.26 -0.99
CA PHE A 65 -0.61 -40.59 -1.18
C PHE A 65 -0.64 -39.76 -2.46
N THR A 66 -1.82 -39.66 -3.09
CA THR A 66 -2.14 -38.60 -4.04
C THR A 66 -2.99 -37.54 -3.33
N TYR A 67 -2.62 -36.30 -3.52
CA TYR A 67 -3.27 -35.13 -2.87
C TYR A 67 -4.23 -34.50 -3.85
N GLN A 68 -5.46 -34.23 -3.42
CA GLN A 68 -6.49 -33.55 -4.19
C GLN A 68 -7.01 -32.35 -3.40
N TRP A 69 -6.96 -31.18 -4.02
CA TRP A 69 -7.35 -29.92 -3.41
C TRP A 69 -8.60 -29.39 -4.07
N GLN A 70 -9.61 -29.09 -3.29
CA GLN A 70 -10.79 -28.35 -3.72
C GLN A 70 -10.64 -26.92 -3.21
N MET A 71 -10.48 -25.95 -4.14
CA MET A 71 -10.06 -24.58 -3.78
C MET A 71 -11.22 -23.70 -3.29
N GLY A 72 -12.46 -24.19 -3.31
CA GLY A 72 -13.63 -23.46 -2.83
C GLY A 72 -14.22 -22.47 -3.85
N ASP A 73 -13.59 -22.32 -5.01
CA ASP A 73 -14.08 -21.54 -6.17
C ASP A 73 -14.50 -22.41 -7.35
N GLY A 74 -14.57 -23.73 -7.13
CA GLY A 74 -14.83 -24.74 -8.17
C GLY A 74 -13.56 -25.31 -8.81
N THR A 75 -12.38 -24.77 -8.51
CA THR A 75 -11.11 -25.31 -9.01
C THR A 75 -10.66 -26.51 -8.18
N THR A 76 -10.16 -27.54 -8.86
CA THR A 76 -9.51 -28.70 -8.23
C THR A 76 -8.08 -28.79 -8.71
N LEU A 77 -7.15 -29.01 -7.77
CA LEU A 77 -5.72 -29.17 -8.04
C LEU A 77 -5.23 -30.49 -7.46
N THR A 78 -4.12 -31.00 -7.99
CA THR A 78 -3.46 -32.24 -7.53
C THR A 78 -2.00 -31.99 -7.23
N GLY A 79 -1.49 -32.67 -6.21
CA GLY A 79 -0.09 -32.60 -5.81
C GLY A 79 0.10 -32.30 -4.33
N PRO A 80 1.28 -32.63 -3.77
CA PRO A 80 1.57 -32.39 -2.36
C PRO A 80 1.71 -30.90 -2.03
N MET A 81 2.08 -30.08 -2.99
CA MET A 81 2.18 -28.62 -2.93
C MET A 81 1.47 -28.01 -4.13
N VAL A 82 0.66 -27.01 -3.92
CA VAL A 82 -0.09 -26.33 -4.98
C VAL A 82 -0.10 -24.83 -4.74
N SER A 83 -0.16 -24.05 -5.83
CA SER A 83 -0.40 -22.62 -5.80
C SER A 83 -1.69 -22.32 -6.56
N HIS A 84 -2.51 -21.44 -6.03
CA HIS A 84 -3.77 -21.03 -6.63
C HIS A 84 -4.03 -19.55 -6.46
N CYS A 85 -4.50 -18.89 -7.53
CA CYS A 85 -4.90 -17.50 -7.53
C CYS A 85 -6.40 -17.37 -7.76
N TYR A 86 -7.10 -16.78 -6.82
CA TYR A 86 -8.53 -16.54 -6.90
C TYR A 86 -8.85 -15.33 -7.79
N LYS A 87 -9.98 -15.37 -8.48
CA LYS A 87 -10.45 -14.26 -9.32
C LYS A 87 -11.20 -13.19 -8.53
N GLU A 88 -11.82 -13.59 -7.43
CA GLU A 88 -12.67 -12.72 -6.62
C GLU A 88 -12.12 -12.60 -5.21
N ARG A 89 -12.32 -11.44 -4.62
CA ARG A 89 -11.92 -11.10 -3.28
C ARG A 89 -13.03 -11.45 -2.29
N ARG A 90 -13.02 -12.70 -1.82
CA ARG A 90 -13.97 -13.22 -0.82
C ARG A 90 -13.32 -14.26 0.09
N ASN A 91 -14.07 -14.78 1.03
CA ASN A 91 -13.64 -15.90 1.85
C ASN A 91 -13.85 -17.21 1.10
N TYR A 92 -12.86 -18.08 1.16
CA TYR A 92 -12.90 -19.42 0.62
C TYR A 92 -12.56 -20.44 1.71
N VAL A 93 -13.00 -21.68 1.51
CA VAL A 93 -12.56 -22.82 2.31
C VAL A 93 -11.95 -23.81 1.36
N VAL A 94 -10.66 -24.05 1.52
CA VAL A 94 -9.93 -25.08 0.78
C VAL A 94 -10.06 -26.39 1.53
N GLN A 95 -10.43 -27.47 0.80
CA GLN A 95 -10.49 -28.82 1.35
C GLN A 95 -9.38 -29.67 0.73
N LEU A 96 -8.65 -30.39 1.57
CA LEU A 96 -7.68 -31.39 1.16
C LEU A 96 -8.29 -32.78 1.31
N ASP A 97 -8.33 -33.52 0.22
CA ASP A 97 -8.60 -34.95 0.18
C ASP A 97 -7.32 -35.69 -0.17
N VAL A 98 -7.14 -36.90 0.31
CA VAL A 98 -6.01 -37.75 -0.08
C VAL A 98 -6.49 -39.12 -0.52
N VAL A 99 -5.78 -39.70 -1.49
CA VAL A 99 -6.00 -41.04 -1.97
C VAL A 99 -4.80 -41.89 -1.58
N VAL A 100 -5.04 -42.98 -0.85
CA VAL A 100 -4.01 -43.98 -0.51
C VAL A 100 -3.70 -44.77 -1.77
N VAL A 101 -2.51 -44.63 -2.35
CA VAL A 101 -2.16 -45.21 -3.64
C VAL A 101 -2.26 -46.74 -3.65
N LYS A 102 -1.92 -47.40 -2.53
CA LYS A 102 -1.94 -48.87 -2.42
C LYS A 102 -3.34 -49.47 -2.44
N THR A 103 -4.32 -48.78 -1.89
CA THR A 103 -5.67 -49.30 -1.65
C THR A 103 -6.72 -48.64 -2.54
N GLY A 104 -6.43 -47.47 -3.07
CA GLY A 104 -7.40 -46.61 -3.74
C GLY A 104 -8.39 -45.93 -2.76
N GLU A 105 -8.21 -46.09 -1.45
CA GLU A 105 -9.05 -45.47 -0.44
C GLU A 105 -8.99 -43.95 -0.54
N ILE A 106 -10.16 -43.30 -0.64
CA ILE A 106 -10.26 -41.85 -0.65
C ILE A 106 -10.58 -41.37 0.78
N ARG A 107 -9.67 -40.63 1.37
CA ARG A 107 -9.84 -39.95 2.66
C ARG A 107 -10.21 -38.51 2.42
N ARG A 108 -11.48 -38.18 2.56
CA ARG A 108 -12.01 -36.83 2.32
C ARG A 108 -11.83 -35.94 3.54
N GLY A 109 -11.66 -34.63 3.30
CA GLY A 109 -11.65 -33.62 4.35
C GLY A 109 -10.51 -33.78 5.35
N GLN A 110 -9.34 -34.25 4.91
CA GLN A 110 -8.18 -34.39 5.79
C GLN A 110 -7.76 -33.07 6.39
N LYS A 111 -8.00 -31.98 5.69
CA LYS A 111 -7.79 -30.62 6.19
C LYS A 111 -8.77 -29.66 5.54
N TYR A 112 -9.23 -28.71 6.32
CA TYR A 112 -9.98 -27.54 5.86
C TYR A 112 -9.16 -26.29 6.21
N ILE A 113 -8.88 -25.47 5.20
CA ILE A 113 -8.06 -24.25 5.35
C ILE A 113 -8.93 -23.05 4.99
N PRO A 114 -9.27 -22.19 5.96
CA PRO A 114 -9.95 -20.94 5.66
C PRO A 114 -8.98 -19.98 4.98
N VAL A 115 -9.33 -19.50 3.79
CA VAL A 115 -8.61 -18.46 3.04
C VAL A 115 -9.45 -17.19 3.08
N ASN A 116 -8.97 -16.19 3.79
CA ASN A 116 -9.66 -14.92 3.95
C ASN A 116 -8.97 -13.86 3.08
N LEU A 117 -9.57 -13.57 1.92
CA LEU A 117 -9.09 -12.54 1.00
C LEU A 117 -9.83 -11.19 1.16
N VAL A 118 -10.83 -11.12 2.03
CA VAL A 118 -11.59 -9.89 2.31
C VAL A 118 -10.86 -9.01 3.33
N SER A 119 -10.21 -9.64 4.31
CA SER A 119 -9.57 -8.96 5.44
C SER A 119 -8.17 -8.47 5.09
N GLN A 120 -8.06 -7.57 4.10
CA GLN A 120 -6.81 -6.94 3.70
C GLN A 120 -7.04 -5.45 3.46
N ASP A 121 -6.10 -4.62 3.89
CA ASP A 121 -6.05 -3.23 3.47
C ASP A 121 -5.77 -3.17 1.97
N VAL A 122 -6.54 -2.36 1.26
CA VAL A 122 -6.39 -2.17 -0.18
C VAL A 122 -6.18 -0.71 -0.47
N VAL A 123 -4.99 -0.39 -0.97
CA VAL A 123 -4.64 0.95 -1.40
C VAL A 123 -4.21 0.88 -2.85
N ASP A 124 -5.17 0.91 -3.73
CA ASP A 124 -4.94 0.85 -5.17
C ASP A 124 -5.98 1.63 -5.96
N PHE A 125 -5.65 1.98 -7.19
CA PHE A 125 -6.56 2.67 -8.10
C PHE A 125 -6.24 2.36 -9.56
N THR A 126 -7.20 2.61 -10.42
CA THR A 126 -7.07 2.52 -11.88
C THR A 126 -7.14 3.88 -12.52
N THR A 127 -6.50 4.03 -13.70
CA THR A 127 -6.55 5.22 -14.53
C THR A 127 -7.00 4.83 -15.93
N GLN A 128 -7.92 5.58 -16.53
CA GLN A 128 -8.37 5.38 -17.92
C GLN A 128 -8.60 6.71 -18.62
N PRO A 129 -7.86 6.93 -19.69
CA PRO A 129 -6.63 6.26 -20.11
C PRO A 129 -5.41 6.70 -19.26
N SER A 130 -4.29 5.96 -19.32
CA SER A 130 -3.03 6.34 -18.65
C SER A 130 -2.14 7.25 -19.51
N ARG A 131 -2.51 7.43 -20.78
CA ARG A 131 -1.85 8.32 -21.75
C ARG A 131 -2.91 9.15 -22.45
N VAL A 132 -2.76 10.47 -22.41
CA VAL A 132 -3.72 11.44 -22.96
C VAL A 132 -3.00 12.60 -23.60
N ARG A 133 -3.74 13.43 -24.34
CA ARG A 133 -3.28 14.76 -24.76
C ARG A 133 -3.71 15.82 -23.77
N VAL A 134 -3.01 16.95 -23.80
CA VAL A 134 -3.41 18.15 -23.04
C VAL A 134 -4.89 18.47 -23.31
N GLY A 135 -5.62 18.74 -22.23
CA GLY A 135 -7.06 19.07 -22.32
C GLY A 135 -8.00 17.86 -22.36
N GLN A 136 -7.49 16.63 -22.44
CA GLN A 136 -8.32 15.43 -22.36
C GLN A 136 -8.54 15.00 -20.91
N SER A 137 -9.75 14.52 -20.62
CA SER A 137 -10.11 14.03 -19.28
C SER A 137 -9.58 12.64 -19.04
N VAL A 138 -9.02 12.43 -17.85
CA VAL A 138 -8.61 11.12 -17.31
C VAL A 138 -9.56 10.76 -16.18
N ALA A 139 -10.08 9.54 -16.20
CA ALA A 139 -10.88 8.97 -15.14
C ALA A 139 -9.99 8.15 -14.16
N PHE A 140 -10.22 8.36 -12.89
CA PHE A 140 -9.55 7.68 -11.79
C PHE A 140 -10.59 6.97 -10.93
N ALA A 141 -10.32 5.73 -10.55
CA ALA A 141 -11.23 4.95 -9.71
C ALA A 141 -10.46 4.04 -8.73
N ALA A 142 -10.90 4.05 -7.48
CA ALA A 142 -10.39 3.19 -6.41
C ALA A 142 -11.55 2.40 -5.77
N PRO A 143 -12.22 1.49 -6.53
CA PRO A 143 -13.44 0.81 -6.09
C PRO A 143 -13.20 -0.09 -4.88
N GLU A 144 -12.05 -0.75 -4.84
CA GLU A 144 -11.68 -1.72 -3.78
C GLU A 144 -10.94 -1.07 -2.60
N ALA A 145 -10.70 0.25 -2.65
CA ALA A 145 -9.91 0.93 -1.63
C ALA A 145 -10.56 0.84 -0.24
N GLN A 146 -9.86 0.24 0.72
CA GLN A 146 -10.31 0.08 2.11
C GLN A 146 -9.14 0.02 3.08
N LEU A 147 -9.35 0.50 4.31
CA LEU A 147 -8.50 0.27 5.48
C LEU A 147 -9.35 -0.39 6.55
N LEU A 148 -9.07 -1.65 6.88
CA LEU A 148 -9.93 -2.48 7.74
C LEU A 148 -9.95 -2.00 9.20
N THR A 149 -8.85 -1.44 9.66
CA THR A 149 -8.71 -0.94 11.04
C THR A 149 -9.33 0.44 11.24
N CYS A 150 -9.80 1.08 10.16
CA CYS A 150 -10.28 2.45 10.15
C CYS A 150 -11.78 2.51 9.83
N GLN A 151 -12.58 3.00 10.77
CA GLN A 151 -14.02 3.22 10.50
C GLN A 151 -14.26 4.42 9.57
N ASN A 152 -13.46 5.47 9.72
CA ASN A 152 -13.58 6.70 8.94
C ASN A 152 -12.32 6.91 8.10
N VAL A 153 -12.46 6.94 6.79
CA VAL A 153 -11.34 7.08 5.86
C VAL A 153 -11.63 8.21 4.87
N LYS A 154 -10.69 9.14 4.75
CA LYS A 154 -10.65 10.13 3.66
C LYS A 154 -9.86 9.56 2.51
N LEU A 155 -10.44 9.59 1.32
CA LEU A 155 -9.83 9.19 0.05
C LEU A 155 -9.45 10.46 -0.68
N ILE A 156 -8.16 10.65 -0.95
CA ILE A 156 -7.58 11.90 -1.44
C ILE A 156 -6.78 11.62 -2.69
N TRP A 157 -7.06 12.38 -3.74
CA TRP A 157 -6.32 12.41 -4.99
C TRP A 157 -5.44 13.65 -5.04
N ASP A 158 -4.15 13.48 -5.33
CA ASP A 158 -3.20 14.56 -5.63
C ASP A 158 -2.67 14.31 -7.05
N PHE A 159 -3.05 15.18 -7.98
CA PHE A 159 -2.70 15.03 -9.40
C PHE A 159 -1.29 15.53 -9.72
N ARG A 160 -0.60 16.07 -8.74
CA ARG A 160 0.78 16.57 -8.85
C ARG A 160 0.94 17.76 -9.80
N ASP A 161 -0.15 18.44 -10.13
CA ASP A 161 -0.20 19.71 -10.87
C ASP A 161 -0.71 20.87 -10.01
N GLY A 162 -0.82 20.65 -8.69
CA GLY A 162 -1.38 21.58 -7.70
C GLY A 162 -2.86 21.33 -7.40
N THR A 163 -3.52 20.40 -8.09
CA THR A 163 -4.93 20.07 -7.87
C THR A 163 -5.07 18.86 -6.94
N ILE A 164 -5.97 18.97 -5.97
CA ILE A 164 -6.31 17.91 -5.00
C ILE A 164 -7.82 17.78 -4.96
N THR A 165 -8.32 16.53 -4.95
CA THR A 165 -9.74 16.24 -4.76
C THR A 165 -9.96 15.05 -3.84
N GLN A 166 -11.21 14.79 -3.45
CA GLN A 166 -11.58 13.70 -2.56
C GLN A 166 -12.65 12.83 -3.21
N GLY A 167 -12.69 11.56 -2.81
CA GLY A 167 -13.69 10.62 -3.26
C GLY A 167 -13.10 9.30 -3.75
N ARG A 168 -14.00 8.35 -4.02
CA ARG A 168 -13.64 7.02 -4.53
C ARG A 168 -13.34 7.05 -6.03
N THR A 169 -13.89 8.02 -6.71
CA THR A 169 -13.64 8.31 -8.14
C THR A 169 -13.30 9.77 -8.33
N ALA A 170 -12.55 10.08 -9.37
CA ALA A 170 -12.24 11.44 -9.78
C ALA A 170 -12.12 11.52 -11.32
N GLN A 171 -12.33 12.72 -11.85
CA GLN A 171 -11.98 13.06 -13.22
C GLN A 171 -11.05 14.27 -13.17
N HIS A 172 -10.03 14.27 -14.00
CA HIS A 172 -9.07 15.36 -14.05
C HIS A 172 -8.59 15.63 -15.47
N VAL A 173 -8.32 16.91 -15.75
CA VAL A 173 -7.82 17.41 -17.04
C VAL A 173 -6.50 18.12 -16.77
N PHE A 174 -5.42 17.62 -17.35
CA PHE A 174 -4.11 18.24 -17.26
C PHE A 174 -3.97 19.35 -18.31
N SER A 175 -3.51 20.52 -17.88
CA SER A 175 -3.37 21.72 -18.72
C SER A 175 -2.00 21.85 -19.38
N ARG A 176 -1.03 21.02 -19.03
CA ARG A 176 0.33 21.05 -19.57
C ARG A 176 0.82 19.64 -19.89
N PRO A 177 1.67 19.50 -20.93
CA PRO A 177 2.28 18.21 -21.21
C PRO A 177 3.28 17.84 -20.12
N GLY A 178 3.45 16.53 -19.88
CA GLY A 178 4.38 16.01 -18.87
C GLY A 178 3.99 14.63 -18.38
N THR A 179 4.81 14.06 -17.48
CA THR A 179 4.50 12.82 -16.76
C THR A 179 4.14 13.19 -15.32
N TYR A 180 2.95 12.82 -14.92
CA TYR A 180 2.39 13.13 -13.61
C TYR A 180 2.31 11.85 -12.78
N ALA A 181 3.05 11.78 -11.68
CA ALA A 181 2.95 10.70 -10.70
C ALA A 181 1.73 10.93 -9.79
N VAL A 182 0.54 10.71 -10.33
CA VAL A 182 -0.73 10.90 -9.61
C VAL A 182 -0.74 10.03 -8.36
N ARG A 183 -1.06 10.63 -7.23
CA ARG A 183 -1.09 9.97 -5.92
C ARG A 183 -2.52 9.79 -5.45
N PHE A 184 -2.83 8.58 -5.02
CA PHE A 184 -4.02 8.26 -4.25
C PHE A 184 -3.63 7.95 -2.81
N SER A 185 -4.24 8.64 -1.86
CA SER A 185 -3.95 8.49 -0.43
C SER A 185 -5.21 8.17 0.34
N MET A 186 -5.08 7.30 1.33
CA MET A 186 -6.11 6.96 2.29
C MET A 186 -5.66 7.39 3.67
N ARG A 187 -6.46 8.22 4.35
CA ARG A 187 -6.19 8.65 5.71
C ARG A 187 -7.38 8.32 6.59
N GLY A 188 -7.13 7.53 7.62
CA GLY A 188 -8.05 7.38 8.72
C GLY A 188 -8.19 8.69 9.51
N TYR A 189 -9.39 8.95 10.05
CA TYR A 189 -9.63 10.08 10.95
C TYR A 189 -10.64 9.67 12.03
N GLY A 190 -10.61 10.37 13.18
CA GLY A 190 -11.45 10.06 14.34
C GLY A 190 -10.67 9.44 15.48
N SER A 191 -11.37 8.95 16.51
CA SER A 191 -10.77 8.51 17.77
C SER A 191 -9.77 7.36 17.60
N ASN A 192 -8.60 7.57 18.11
CA ASN A 192 -7.56 6.67 18.65
C ASN A 192 -7.05 5.44 17.89
N ALA A 193 -7.72 4.88 16.90
CA ALA A 193 -7.32 3.57 16.35
C ALA A 193 -6.75 3.62 14.94
N CYS A 194 -6.87 4.74 14.23
CA CYS A 194 -6.50 4.81 12.84
C CYS A 194 -5.49 5.92 12.56
N ILE A 195 -4.22 5.63 12.84
CA ILE A 195 -3.09 6.50 12.48
C ILE A 195 -2.53 6.12 11.09
N ALA A 196 -3.06 5.07 10.47
CA ALA A 196 -2.56 4.58 9.21
C ALA A 196 -2.83 5.57 8.07
N SER A 197 -1.76 6.02 7.44
CA SER A 197 -1.79 6.76 6.19
C SER A 197 -1.14 5.88 5.13
N HIS A 198 -1.91 5.46 4.15
CA HIS A 198 -1.42 4.66 3.04
C HIS A 198 -1.55 5.45 1.75
N CYS A 199 -0.60 5.31 0.87
CA CYS A 199 -0.69 5.91 -0.45
C CYS A 199 -0.02 5.07 -1.53
N VAL A 200 -0.49 5.26 -2.75
CA VAL A 200 0.04 4.65 -3.96
C VAL A 200 0.12 5.70 -5.05
N SER A 201 1.09 5.58 -5.97
CA SER A 201 1.20 6.46 -7.12
C SER A 201 1.23 5.68 -8.44
N ARG A 202 0.65 6.27 -9.48
CA ARG A 202 0.69 5.78 -10.86
C ARG A 202 0.98 6.94 -11.79
N GLU A 203 1.73 6.67 -12.84
CA GLU A 203 2.08 7.68 -13.83
C GLU A 203 0.95 7.85 -14.86
N VAL A 204 0.67 9.11 -15.19
CA VAL A 204 -0.16 9.53 -16.32
C VAL A 204 0.72 10.36 -17.24
N VAL A 205 0.80 9.95 -18.51
CA VAL A 205 1.57 10.65 -19.54
C VAL A 205 0.62 11.57 -20.31
N VAL A 206 0.94 12.86 -20.30
CA VAL A 206 0.17 13.91 -21.00
C VAL A 206 1.04 14.41 -22.17
N GLU A 207 0.59 14.12 -23.37
CA GLU A 207 1.23 14.53 -24.62
C GLU A 207 0.73 15.92 -25.04
N PRO A 208 1.52 16.67 -25.83
CA PRO A 208 1.12 17.97 -26.38
C PRO A 208 -0.17 17.93 -27.20
#